data_cd12444032303082da45984bb58dc081
#
_entry.id   cd12444032303082da45984bb58dc081
#
_cell.length_a   1.000
_cell.length_b   1.000
_cell.length_c   1.000
_cell.angle_alpha   90.00
_cell.angle_beta   90.00
_cell.angle_gamma   90.00
#
_symmetry.space_group_name_H-M   'P 1'
#
loop_
_entity.id
_entity.type
_entity.pdbx_description
1 polymer ?
#
loop_
_entity_poly.entity_id
_entity_poly.type
_entity_poly.pdbx_seq_one_letter_code
_entity_poly.pdbx_strand_id
1 'polypeptide(L)'
;VRGLRKYLTPFAPDQSGAVSVLYELGGLIAICDAGGCTGNVCGFDEPRWFEQKSALFSAGLRDMDAILGRDDRLVEKLVDAASKLDVKFVAIIGTPVPAVIGTDYKALGRMCEKKLNMPVITIDTDGMELYDVGEEKAWLELFRTFAEKGMIDKVSERVKPNPDIEKKQGKIGVLGLTPQDISDLGHQRRFENITRKKKEKKQSATAWEKMSAGARMVLTMLE
;
A
#
# COMPACT_ATOMS: atom_id res chain seq x y z
N VAL A 1 10.45 1.17 -28.81
CA VAL A 1 9.97 1.56 -27.47
C VAL A 1 10.86 1.05 -26.33
N ARG A 2 11.78 0.11 -26.59
CA ARG A 2 12.74 -0.38 -25.57
C ARG A 2 13.68 0.70 -25.02
N GLY A 3 13.96 1.76 -25.78
CA GLY A 3 14.81 2.86 -25.34
C GLY A 3 14.12 3.86 -24.41
N LEU A 4 12.83 4.05 -24.56
CA LEU A 4 12.07 5.02 -23.78
C LEU A 4 11.99 4.63 -22.29
N ARG A 5 11.76 3.35 -22.01
CA ARG A 5 11.78 2.81 -20.63
C ARG A 5 13.15 2.84 -19.95
N LYS A 6 14.23 2.90 -20.74
CA LYS A 6 15.58 2.98 -20.18
C LYS A 6 15.92 4.37 -19.65
N TYR A 7 15.30 5.40 -20.23
CA TYR A 7 15.60 6.81 -19.93
C TYR A 7 14.44 7.57 -19.28
N LEU A 8 13.21 7.06 -19.40
CA LEU A 8 12.02 7.60 -18.74
C LEU A 8 11.45 6.51 -17.85
N THR A 9 11.85 6.50 -16.59
CA THR A 9 11.20 5.67 -15.58
C THR A 9 9.82 6.26 -15.34
N PRO A 10 8.72 5.49 -15.49
CA PRO A 10 7.41 5.98 -15.13
C PRO A 10 7.46 6.39 -13.64
N PHE A 11 7.10 7.63 -13.36
CA PHE A 11 6.98 8.09 -12.00
C PHE A 11 5.66 7.56 -11.44
N ALA A 12 5.74 6.66 -10.47
CA ALA A 12 4.61 6.26 -9.66
C ALA A 12 4.76 6.93 -8.30
N PRO A 13 3.83 7.80 -7.89
CA PRO A 13 3.91 8.52 -6.63
C PRO A 13 3.55 7.66 -5.42
N ASP A 14 3.75 8.20 -4.22
CA ASP A 14 3.54 7.53 -2.95
C ASP A 14 2.12 6.99 -2.76
N GLN A 15 1.07 7.69 -3.22
CA GLN A 15 -0.28 7.14 -3.13
C GLN A 15 -0.44 5.83 -3.90
N SER A 16 0.26 5.65 -5.01
CA SER A 16 0.22 4.41 -5.79
C SER A 16 0.91 3.27 -5.05
N GLY A 17 2.01 3.54 -4.35
CA GLY A 17 2.66 2.58 -3.46
C GLY A 17 1.76 2.14 -2.31
N ALA A 18 1.08 3.10 -1.69
CA ALA A 18 0.14 2.81 -0.62
C ALA A 18 -1.05 1.96 -1.10
N VAL A 19 -1.60 2.25 -2.29
CA VAL A 19 -2.65 1.42 -2.91
C VAL A 19 -2.17 0.01 -3.15
N SER A 20 -0.98 -0.15 -3.73
CA SER A 20 -0.44 -1.46 -4.07
C SER A 20 -0.26 -2.38 -2.87
N VAL A 21 0.19 -1.86 -1.73
CA VAL A 21 0.31 -2.64 -0.48
C VAL A 21 -1.05 -3.17 -0.03
N LEU A 22 -2.10 -2.37 -0.14
CA LEU A 22 -3.43 -2.71 0.38
C LEU A 22 -4.32 -3.44 -0.63
N TYR A 23 -3.89 -3.55 -1.88
CA TYR A 23 -4.71 -3.88 -3.04
C TYR A 23 -5.53 -5.17 -2.89
N GLU A 24 -4.91 -6.27 -2.50
CA GLU A 24 -5.56 -7.60 -2.43
C GLU A 24 -5.87 -8.06 -1.01
N LEU A 25 -5.83 -7.16 -0.04
CA LEU A 25 -6.02 -7.51 1.37
C LEU A 25 -7.50 -7.58 1.80
N GLY A 26 -8.42 -7.41 0.86
CA GLY A 26 -9.87 -7.51 1.14
C GLY A 26 -10.45 -6.26 1.81
N GLY A 27 -9.84 -5.10 1.61
CA GLY A 27 -10.34 -3.82 2.07
C GLY A 27 -11.06 -3.03 0.97
N LEU A 28 -11.80 -1.99 1.38
CA LEU A 28 -12.26 -0.92 0.52
C LEU A 28 -11.20 0.19 0.55
N ILE A 29 -10.62 0.50 -0.60
CA ILE A 29 -9.58 1.53 -0.73
C ILE A 29 -10.20 2.77 -1.35
N ALA A 30 -10.20 3.88 -0.62
CA ALA A 30 -10.67 5.17 -1.09
C ALA A 30 -9.50 6.13 -1.30
N ILE A 31 -9.30 6.58 -2.51
CA ILE A 31 -8.34 7.61 -2.86
C ILE A 31 -9.03 8.96 -2.76
N CYS A 32 -8.52 9.83 -1.89
CA CYS A 32 -9.04 11.18 -1.72
C CYS A 32 -8.57 12.08 -2.86
N ASP A 33 -9.26 12.02 -3.98
CA ASP A 33 -8.93 12.78 -5.19
C ASP A 33 -10.19 13.30 -5.90
N ALA A 34 -9.98 14.04 -6.98
CA ALA A 34 -11.03 14.47 -7.89
C ALA A 34 -11.33 13.45 -9.02
N GLY A 35 -10.63 12.31 -9.02
CA GLY A 35 -10.76 11.22 -9.98
C GLY A 35 -9.49 10.94 -10.80
N GLY A 36 -8.60 11.91 -10.96
CA GLY A 36 -7.38 11.78 -11.78
C GLY A 36 -6.37 10.80 -11.21
N CYS A 37 -6.05 10.90 -9.92
CA CYS A 37 -5.10 10.00 -9.28
C CYS A 37 -5.62 8.56 -9.26
N THR A 38 -6.89 8.36 -8.96
CA THR A 38 -7.53 7.03 -9.04
C THR A 38 -7.46 6.45 -10.45
N GLY A 39 -7.74 7.27 -11.46
CA GLY A 39 -7.64 6.85 -12.86
C GLY A 39 -6.23 6.45 -13.26
N ASN A 40 -5.21 7.17 -12.77
CA ASN A 40 -3.81 6.84 -13.01
C ASN A 40 -3.41 5.52 -12.35
N VAL A 41 -3.79 5.31 -11.10
CA VAL A 41 -3.55 4.04 -10.40
C VAL A 41 -4.15 2.87 -11.17
N CYS A 42 -5.42 2.95 -11.55
CA CYS A 42 -6.11 1.88 -12.29
C CYS A 42 -5.56 1.68 -13.69
N GLY A 43 -5.12 2.75 -14.35
CA GLY A 43 -4.67 2.70 -15.75
C GLY A 43 -3.20 2.33 -15.95
N PHE A 44 -2.34 2.65 -14.97
CA PHE A 44 -0.90 2.58 -15.16
C PHE A 44 -0.11 2.03 -13.99
N ASP A 45 -0.43 2.43 -12.74
CA ASP A 45 0.45 2.18 -11.61
C ASP A 45 0.18 0.85 -10.93
N GLU A 46 -1.05 0.32 -11.06
CA GLU A 46 -1.44 -0.97 -10.47
C GLU A 46 -1.75 -2.00 -11.56
N PRO A 47 -0.77 -2.77 -12.01
CA PRO A 47 -0.95 -3.71 -13.12
C PRO A 47 -1.95 -4.83 -12.82
N ARG A 48 -2.17 -5.20 -11.54
CA ARG A 48 -3.17 -6.22 -11.15
C ARG A 48 -4.60 -5.79 -11.46
N TRP A 49 -4.86 -4.50 -11.65
CA TRP A 49 -6.18 -3.97 -11.98
C TRP A 49 -6.79 -4.59 -13.24
N PHE A 50 -5.96 -4.98 -14.19
CA PHE A 50 -6.42 -5.61 -15.43
C PHE A 50 -6.79 -7.09 -15.28
N GLU A 51 -6.21 -7.76 -14.27
CA GLU A 51 -6.41 -9.19 -14.03
C GLU A 51 -7.44 -9.42 -12.93
N GLN A 52 -7.28 -8.79 -11.79
CA GLN A 52 -8.15 -8.93 -10.62
C GLN A 52 -8.44 -7.57 -10.01
N LYS A 53 -9.70 -7.15 -10.08
CA LYS A 53 -10.13 -5.86 -9.53
C LYS A 53 -10.31 -5.93 -8.02
N SER A 54 -9.78 -4.93 -7.31
CA SER A 54 -10.04 -4.68 -5.91
C SER A 54 -11.11 -3.59 -5.72
N ALA A 55 -11.66 -3.46 -4.52
CA ALA A 55 -12.61 -2.41 -4.18
C ALA A 55 -11.89 -1.06 -4.04
N LEU A 56 -11.63 -0.41 -5.16
CA LEU A 56 -10.92 0.86 -5.27
C LEU A 56 -11.87 1.97 -5.72
N PHE A 57 -11.94 3.05 -4.95
CA PHE A 57 -12.87 4.15 -5.16
C PHE A 57 -12.17 5.50 -5.16
N SER A 58 -12.64 6.40 -6.02
CA SER A 58 -12.34 7.81 -5.94
C SER A 58 -13.28 8.51 -4.96
N ALA A 59 -12.78 9.36 -4.08
CA ALA A 59 -13.61 10.23 -3.25
C ALA A 59 -14.44 11.19 -4.12
N GLY A 60 -13.96 11.49 -5.33
CA GLY A 60 -14.62 12.37 -6.28
C GLY A 60 -14.81 13.78 -5.71
N LEU A 61 -13.74 14.33 -5.10
CA LEU A 61 -13.73 15.66 -4.53
C LEU A 61 -14.08 16.70 -5.59
N ARG A 62 -14.88 17.70 -5.18
CA ARG A 62 -15.25 18.84 -6.00
C ARG A 62 -14.81 20.13 -5.31
N ASP A 63 -14.80 21.22 -6.05
CA ASP A 63 -14.38 22.54 -5.55
C ASP A 63 -15.10 22.92 -4.25
N MET A 64 -16.41 22.66 -4.18
CA MET A 64 -17.21 22.95 -2.98
C MET A 64 -16.86 22.03 -1.81
N ASP A 65 -16.40 20.79 -2.05
CA ASP A 65 -15.97 19.91 -0.97
C ASP A 65 -14.63 20.43 -0.38
N ALA A 66 -13.75 20.94 -1.23
CA ALA A 66 -12.48 21.56 -0.82
C ALA A 66 -12.68 22.87 -0.06
N ILE A 67 -13.60 23.74 -0.52
CA ILE A 67 -13.88 25.05 0.09
C ILE A 67 -14.57 24.91 1.45
N LEU A 68 -15.52 23.97 1.57
CA LEU A 68 -16.38 23.82 2.74
C LEU A 68 -15.89 22.77 3.74
N GLY A 69 -14.87 21.99 3.41
CA GLY A 69 -14.35 20.91 4.27
C GLY A 69 -15.41 19.84 4.55
N ARG A 70 -16.02 19.26 3.50
CA ARG A 70 -17.15 18.32 3.62
C ARG A 70 -16.71 16.88 3.90
N ASP A 71 -15.98 16.67 4.97
CA ASP A 71 -15.53 15.34 5.41
C ASP A 71 -16.72 14.41 5.74
N ASP A 72 -17.80 14.97 6.27
CA ASP A 72 -19.05 14.26 6.54
C ASP A 72 -19.61 13.56 5.31
N ARG A 73 -19.58 14.23 4.15
CA ARG A 73 -20.03 13.67 2.89
C ARG A 73 -19.14 12.53 2.38
N LEU A 74 -17.82 12.64 2.58
CA LEU A 74 -16.90 11.57 2.23
C LEU A 74 -17.17 10.34 3.10
N VAL A 75 -17.36 10.55 4.40
CA VAL A 75 -17.69 9.47 5.35
C VAL A 75 -19.01 8.78 4.96
N GLU A 76 -20.03 9.52 4.57
CA GLU A 76 -21.31 8.95 4.11
C GLU A 76 -21.15 8.10 2.86
N LYS A 77 -20.37 8.56 1.87
CA LYS A 77 -20.06 7.77 0.67
C LYS A 77 -19.33 6.47 1.01
N LEU A 78 -18.38 6.52 1.94
CA LEU A 78 -17.62 5.34 2.37
C LEU A 78 -18.51 4.33 3.11
N VAL A 79 -19.41 4.81 3.96
CA VAL A 79 -20.40 3.97 4.66
C VAL A 79 -21.33 3.30 3.66
N ASP A 80 -21.85 4.04 2.69
CA ASP A 80 -22.70 3.49 1.64
C ASP A 80 -21.96 2.45 0.79
N ALA A 81 -20.73 2.72 0.39
CA ALA A 81 -19.94 1.78 -0.39
C ALA A 81 -19.57 0.50 0.41
N ALA A 82 -19.15 0.65 1.66
CA ALA A 82 -18.79 -0.47 2.52
C ALA A 82 -20.00 -1.37 2.84
N SER A 83 -21.20 -0.78 2.96
CA SER A 83 -22.43 -1.56 3.23
C SER A 83 -22.84 -2.50 2.07
N LYS A 84 -22.33 -2.26 0.87
CA LYS A 84 -22.62 -3.03 -0.36
C LYS A 84 -21.57 -4.08 -0.69
N LEU A 85 -20.49 -4.13 0.07
CA LEU A 85 -19.32 -4.97 -0.21
C LEU A 85 -18.94 -5.79 1.03
N ASP A 86 -18.46 -7.02 0.82
CA ASP A 86 -17.85 -7.80 1.90
C ASP A 86 -16.38 -7.40 2.07
N VAL A 87 -16.16 -6.33 2.84
CA VAL A 87 -14.82 -5.80 3.12
C VAL A 87 -14.46 -5.94 4.60
N LYS A 88 -13.17 -6.11 4.88
CA LYS A 88 -12.66 -6.33 6.23
C LYS A 88 -12.15 -5.05 6.90
N PHE A 89 -11.82 -4.05 6.12
CA PHE A 89 -11.37 -2.74 6.55
C PHE A 89 -11.63 -1.69 5.47
N VAL A 90 -11.53 -0.43 5.84
CA VAL A 90 -11.53 0.69 4.90
C VAL A 90 -10.18 1.38 4.96
N ALA A 91 -9.61 1.71 3.82
CA ALA A 91 -8.40 2.53 3.72
C ALA A 91 -8.70 3.86 3.04
N ILE A 92 -8.18 4.94 3.59
CA ILE A 92 -8.29 6.29 3.04
C ILE A 92 -6.89 6.77 2.70
N ILE A 93 -6.65 7.04 1.43
CA ILE A 93 -5.33 7.39 0.89
C ILE A 93 -5.32 8.83 0.41
N GLY A 94 -4.34 9.59 0.86
CA GLY A 94 -4.13 10.99 0.48
C GLY A 94 -3.61 11.15 -0.94
N THR A 95 -3.83 12.35 -1.49
CA THR A 95 -3.28 12.80 -2.77
C THR A 95 -2.95 14.30 -2.68
N PRO A 96 -2.37 14.93 -3.72
CA PRO A 96 -2.05 16.36 -3.67
C PRO A 96 -3.21 17.28 -3.30
N VAL A 97 -4.44 16.97 -3.73
CA VAL A 97 -5.60 17.84 -3.45
C VAL A 97 -5.89 17.94 -1.95
N PRO A 98 -6.14 16.85 -1.22
CA PRO A 98 -6.35 16.91 0.23
C PRO A 98 -5.12 17.41 0.99
N ALA A 99 -3.90 17.19 0.51
CA ALA A 99 -2.69 17.73 1.14
C ALA A 99 -2.68 19.27 1.09
N VAL A 100 -3.06 19.86 -0.04
CA VAL A 100 -3.14 21.32 -0.20
C VAL A 100 -4.24 21.95 0.66
N ILE A 101 -5.40 21.31 0.80
CA ILE A 101 -6.50 21.81 1.61
C ILE A 101 -6.37 21.48 3.10
N GLY A 102 -5.34 20.76 3.51
CA GLY A 102 -5.04 20.47 4.91
C GLY A 102 -6.00 19.47 5.55
N THR A 103 -6.38 18.42 4.85
CA THR A 103 -7.27 17.36 5.36
C THR A 103 -6.69 16.67 6.60
N ASP A 104 -7.47 16.60 7.70
CA ASP A 104 -7.10 15.85 8.90
C ASP A 104 -7.51 14.37 8.76
N TYR A 105 -6.59 13.54 8.27
CA TYR A 105 -6.82 12.11 8.09
C TYR A 105 -7.13 11.37 9.40
N LYS A 106 -6.58 11.82 10.53
CA LYS A 106 -6.85 11.20 11.84
C LYS A 106 -8.27 11.46 12.29
N ALA A 107 -8.76 12.68 12.09
CA ALA A 107 -10.15 13.00 12.37
C ALA A 107 -11.10 12.24 11.45
N LEU A 108 -10.80 12.22 10.15
CA LEU A 108 -11.56 11.48 9.14
C LEU A 108 -11.63 9.98 9.45
N GLY A 109 -10.50 9.36 9.81
CA GLY A 109 -10.44 7.97 10.23
C GLY A 109 -11.33 7.66 11.42
N ARG A 110 -11.27 8.48 12.48
CA ARG A 110 -12.13 8.32 13.67
C ARG A 110 -13.62 8.45 13.34
N MET A 111 -13.98 9.38 12.46
CA MET A 111 -15.36 9.55 12.00
C MET A 111 -15.86 8.34 11.24
N CYS A 112 -15.03 7.78 10.34
CA CYS A 112 -15.35 6.57 9.60
C CYS A 112 -15.47 5.35 10.52
N GLU A 113 -14.52 5.12 11.42
CA GLU A 113 -14.55 3.99 12.36
C GLU A 113 -15.81 3.97 13.22
N LYS A 114 -16.21 5.15 13.72
CA LYS A 114 -17.42 5.28 14.53
C LYS A 114 -18.69 4.88 13.79
N LYS A 115 -18.77 5.16 12.47
CA LYS A 115 -19.95 4.84 11.66
C LYS A 115 -19.92 3.42 11.09
N LEU A 116 -18.74 2.92 10.75
CA LEU A 116 -18.57 1.64 10.07
C LEU A 116 -18.44 0.45 11.03
N ASN A 117 -18.02 0.70 12.27
CA ASN A 117 -17.68 -0.34 13.26
C ASN A 117 -16.68 -1.39 12.73
N MET A 118 -15.74 -0.94 11.90
CA MET A 118 -14.65 -1.75 11.34
C MET A 118 -13.34 -0.97 11.33
N PRO A 119 -12.18 -1.63 11.19
CA PRO A 119 -10.90 -0.95 11.12
C PRO A 119 -10.84 0.04 9.96
N VAL A 120 -10.32 1.24 10.24
CA VAL A 120 -10.04 2.25 9.21
C VAL A 120 -8.56 2.59 9.25
N ILE A 121 -7.92 2.51 8.09
CA ILE A 121 -6.50 2.84 7.88
C ILE A 121 -6.46 4.18 7.15
N THR A 122 -5.73 5.14 7.66
CA THR A 122 -5.54 6.41 6.98
C THR A 122 -4.07 6.59 6.64
N ILE A 123 -3.77 6.89 5.38
CA ILE A 123 -2.41 7.04 4.89
C ILE A 123 -2.26 8.44 4.31
N ASP A 124 -1.44 9.23 4.97
CA ASP A 124 -1.15 10.60 4.59
C ASP A 124 -0.06 10.62 3.49
N THR A 125 -0.50 10.36 2.27
CA THR A 125 0.28 10.51 1.05
C THR A 125 -0.10 11.81 0.35
N ASP A 126 0.83 12.43 -0.36
CA ASP A 126 0.64 13.75 -0.96
C ASP A 126 0.92 13.79 -2.47
N GLY A 127 1.37 12.68 -3.05
CA GLY A 127 1.69 12.57 -4.47
C GLY A 127 3.03 13.20 -4.86
N MET A 128 3.82 13.67 -3.92
CA MET A 128 5.11 14.31 -4.15
C MET A 128 6.29 13.41 -3.81
N GLU A 129 6.07 12.42 -2.94
CA GLU A 129 7.06 11.44 -2.56
C GLU A 129 7.11 10.26 -3.55
N LEU A 130 8.16 9.45 -3.44
CA LEU A 130 8.35 8.28 -4.26
C LEU A 130 7.42 7.13 -3.84
N TYR A 131 7.22 6.20 -4.74
CA TYR A 131 6.37 5.02 -4.57
C TYR A 131 6.69 4.21 -3.31
N ASP A 132 7.97 3.95 -3.03
CA ASP A 132 8.44 3.18 -1.88
C ASP A 132 8.15 3.87 -0.53
N VAL A 133 8.08 5.20 -0.49
CA VAL A 133 7.66 5.94 0.70
C VAL A 133 6.18 5.67 1.01
N GLY A 134 5.35 5.58 -0.02
CA GLY A 134 3.95 5.22 0.13
C GLY A 134 3.76 3.78 0.61
N GLU A 135 4.57 2.84 0.12
CA GLU A 135 4.57 1.46 0.60
C GLU A 135 4.91 1.39 2.10
N GLU A 136 5.98 2.09 2.51
CA GLU A 136 6.41 2.13 3.90
C GLU A 136 5.31 2.68 4.82
N LYS A 137 4.70 3.81 4.45
CA LYS A 137 3.57 4.39 5.19
C LYS A 137 2.40 3.40 5.32
N ALA A 138 2.04 2.73 4.22
CA ALA A 138 0.93 1.79 4.19
C ALA A 138 1.18 0.57 5.08
N TRP A 139 2.36 -0.03 5.02
CA TRP A 139 2.75 -1.13 5.90
C TRP A 139 2.71 -0.73 7.36
N LEU A 140 3.26 0.44 7.69
CA LEU A 140 3.29 0.95 9.05
C LEU A 140 1.88 1.12 9.62
N GLU A 141 1.01 1.80 8.89
CA GLU A 141 -0.37 2.04 9.36
C GLU A 141 -1.23 0.76 9.38
N LEU A 142 -1.00 -0.16 8.45
CA LEU A 142 -1.62 -1.49 8.46
C LEU A 142 -1.27 -2.24 9.75
N PHE A 143 0.01 -2.36 10.06
CA PHE A 143 0.46 -3.06 11.26
C PHE A 143 0.00 -2.37 12.54
N ARG A 144 0.09 -1.04 12.62
CA ARG A 144 -0.41 -0.27 13.77
C ARG A 144 -1.89 -0.54 14.03
N THR A 145 -2.71 -0.39 12.99
CA THR A 145 -4.16 -0.55 13.11
C THR A 145 -4.55 -1.94 13.60
N PHE A 146 -3.94 -2.99 13.09
CA PHE A 146 -4.28 -4.35 13.48
C PHE A 146 -3.61 -4.81 14.77
N ALA A 147 -2.40 -4.31 15.09
CA ALA A 147 -1.73 -4.59 16.37
C ALA A 147 -2.45 -3.93 17.53
N GLU A 148 -2.76 -2.65 17.43
CA GLU A 148 -3.47 -1.91 18.49
C GLU A 148 -4.85 -2.48 18.81
N LYS A 149 -5.52 -3.06 17.84
CA LYS A 149 -6.84 -3.72 18.05
C LYS A 149 -6.74 -5.15 18.57
N GLY A 150 -5.56 -5.64 18.93
CA GLY A 150 -5.34 -6.99 19.44
C GLY A 150 -5.70 -8.10 18.45
N MET A 151 -5.74 -7.79 17.16
CA MET A 151 -6.09 -8.78 16.13
C MET A 151 -4.95 -9.74 15.82
N ILE A 152 -3.71 -9.30 16.00
CA ILE A 152 -2.51 -10.12 15.79
C ILE A 152 -2.47 -11.26 16.79
N ASP A 153 -2.81 -11.02 18.05
CA ASP A 153 -2.82 -12.05 19.09
C ASP A 153 -3.82 -13.17 18.78
N LYS A 154 -5.01 -12.79 18.26
CA LYS A 154 -6.04 -13.76 17.86
C LYS A 154 -5.63 -14.62 16.66
N VAL A 155 -4.75 -14.12 15.82
CA VAL A 155 -4.22 -14.88 14.67
C VAL A 155 -3.13 -15.83 15.10
N SER A 156 -2.23 -15.43 16.02
CA SER A 156 -1.16 -16.29 16.54
C SER A 156 -1.68 -17.55 17.22
N GLU A 157 -2.83 -17.45 17.91
CA GLU A 157 -3.51 -18.60 18.52
C GLU A 157 -4.06 -19.62 17.48
N ARG A 158 -4.34 -19.18 16.26
CA ARG A 158 -4.93 -20.02 15.20
C ARG A 158 -3.91 -20.63 14.24
N VAL A 159 -2.75 -20.02 14.15
CA VAL A 159 -1.68 -20.49 13.25
C VAL A 159 -0.85 -21.55 13.97
N LYS A 160 -1.11 -22.81 13.68
CA LYS A 160 -0.21 -23.89 14.13
C LYS A 160 1.07 -23.82 13.29
N PRO A 161 2.25 -23.96 13.92
CA PRO A 161 3.50 -24.07 13.18
C PRO A 161 3.40 -25.21 12.15
N ASN A 162 3.71 -24.89 10.89
CA ASN A 162 3.76 -25.93 9.86
C ASN A 162 5.11 -26.68 9.98
N PRO A 163 5.12 -27.96 10.36
CA PRO A 163 6.37 -28.72 10.57
C PRO A 163 7.20 -28.87 9.29
N ASP A 164 6.61 -28.63 8.11
CA ASP A 164 7.33 -28.69 6.84
C ASP A 164 8.14 -27.41 6.55
N ILE A 165 7.92 -26.32 7.29
CA ILE A 165 8.70 -25.08 7.13
C ILE A 165 10.13 -25.26 7.65
N GLU A 166 10.34 -26.05 8.72
CA GLU A 166 11.67 -26.30 9.28
C GLU A 166 12.61 -27.06 8.31
N LYS A 167 12.07 -27.78 7.35
CA LYS A 167 12.85 -28.56 6.38
C LYS A 167 13.35 -27.75 5.19
N LYS A 168 12.91 -26.52 5.01
CA LYS A 168 13.33 -25.68 3.86
C LYS A 168 14.49 -24.75 4.23
N GLN A 169 15.57 -25.32 4.74
CA GLN A 169 16.79 -24.56 5.00
C GLN A 169 17.33 -23.92 3.71
N GLY A 170 17.61 -22.61 3.77
CA GLY A 170 18.29 -21.87 2.72
C GLY A 170 17.43 -21.02 1.79
N LYS A 171 16.11 -20.90 2.02
CA LYS A 171 15.24 -19.93 1.32
C LYS A 171 14.98 -18.71 2.19
N ILE A 172 15.04 -17.54 1.58
CA ILE A 172 14.61 -16.28 2.20
C ILE A 172 13.18 -16.04 1.77
N GLY A 173 12.27 -15.91 2.73
CA GLY A 173 10.93 -15.39 2.47
C GLY A 173 10.98 -13.87 2.37
N VAL A 174 10.35 -13.31 1.36
CA VAL A 174 10.16 -11.87 1.24
C VAL A 174 8.67 -11.61 1.21
N LEU A 175 8.21 -10.79 2.15
CA LEU A 175 6.82 -10.38 2.25
C LEU A 175 6.71 -8.91 1.85
N GLY A 176 5.54 -8.51 1.34
CA GLY A 176 5.24 -7.12 1.10
C GLY A 176 5.78 -6.53 -0.19
N LEU A 177 6.25 -7.37 -1.12
CA LEU A 177 6.58 -6.89 -2.45
C LEU A 177 5.33 -6.57 -3.25
N THR A 178 5.35 -5.43 -3.91
CA THR A 178 4.31 -5.03 -4.86
C THR A 178 4.71 -5.36 -6.28
N PRO A 179 3.78 -5.33 -7.26
CA PRO A 179 4.11 -5.57 -8.66
C PRO A 179 5.14 -4.61 -9.24
N GLN A 180 5.21 -3.39 -8.77
CA GLN A 180 6.21 -2.41 -9.21
C GLN A 180 7.63 -2.82 -8.78
N ASP A 181 7.79 -3.41 -7.59
CA ASP A 181 9.08 -3.91 -7.10
C ASP A 181 9.66 -5.03 -7.96
N ILE A 182 8.80 -5.85 -8.57
CA ILE A 182 9.19 -7.04 -9.32
C ILE A 182 9.02 -6.89 -10.84
N SER A 183 8.21 -5.95 -11.32
CA SER A 183 7.93 -5.79 -12.75
C SER A 183 9.01 -5.05 -13.52
N ASP A 184 9.84 -4.25 -12.86
CA ASP A 184 11.01 -3.64 -13.49
C ASP A 184 12.12 -4.70 -13.64
N LEU A 185 12.59 -4.90 -14.86
CA LEU A 185 13.72 -5.80 -15.15
C LEU A 185 14.96 -5.50 -14.29
N GLY A 186 15.12 -4.26 -13.84
CA GLY A 186 16.16 -3.87 -12.90
C GLY A 186 15.93 -4.45 -11.50
N HIS A 187 14.69 -4.48 -11.02
CA HIS A 187 14.30 -5.07 -9.74
C HIS A 187 14.37 -6.59 -9.78
N GLN A 188 13.89 -7.25 -10.84
CA GLN A 188 14.07 -8.69 -11.03
C GLN A 188 15.55 -9.10 -10.98
N ARG A 189 16.42 -8.38 -11.68
CA ARG A 189 17.86 -8.62 -11.63
C ARG A 189 18.46 -8.38 -10.25
N ARG A 190 17.95 -7.41 -9.48
CA ARG A 190 18.37 -7.19 -8.09
C ARG A 190 17.93 -8.34 -7.19
N PHE A 191 16.71 -8.83 -7.36
CA PHE A 191 16.18 -9.99 -6.64
C PHE A 191 16.98 -11.26 -6.94
N GLU A 192 17.21 -11.54 -8.19
CA GLU A 192 18.06 -12.67 -8.62
C GLU A 192 19.49 -12.54 -8.07
N ASN A 193 20.03 -11.31 -8.03
CA ASN A 193 21.33 -11.05 -7.47
C ASN A 193 21.37 -11.18 -5.93
N ILE A 194 20.31 -10.81 -5.21
CA ILE A 194 20.19 -11.02 -3.75
C ILE A 194 20.13 -12.51 -3.44
N THR A 195 19.30 -13.26 -4.17
CA THR A 195 19.18 -14.72 -4.00
C THR A 195 20.40 -15.48 -4.47
N ARG A 196 21.11 -15.01 -5.50
CA ARG A 196 22.32 -15.62 -6.04
C ARG A 196 23.57 -15.32 -5.19
N LYS A 197 23.67 -14.10 -4.64
CA LYS A 197 24.85 -13.65 -3.85
C LYS A 197 24.90 -14.17 -2.42
N LYS A 198 23.88 -14.83 -1.90
CA LYS A 198 24.04 -15.63 -0.68
C LYS A 198 24.94 -16.84 -0.88
N LYS A 199 25.22 -17.25 -2.13
CA LYS A 199 26.27 -18.25 -2.46
C LYS A 199 27.68 -17.62 -2.48
N GLU A 200 27.80 -16.31 -2.68
CA GLU A 200 29.07 -15.61 -2.75
C GLU A 200 29.15 -14.55 -1.62
N LYS A 201 29.76 -14.95 -0.53
CA LYS A 201 29.99 -14.15 0.67
C LYS A 201 30.88 -12.92 0.42
N LYS A 202 30.44 -11.88 -0.32
CA LYS A 202 31.09 -10.54 -0.27
C LYS A 202 30.44 -9.58 -1.26
N GLN A 203 29.54 -8.75 -0.78
CA GLN A 203 29.26 -7.36 -1.26
C GLN A 203 27.84 -6.94 -0.84
N SER A 204 27.65 -6.67 0.45
CA SER A 204 26.32 -6.50 1.04
C SER A 204 25.78 -5.06 1.09
N ALA A 205 26.64 -4.06 1.15
CA ALA A 205 26.19 -2.68 1.36
C ALA A 205 25.43 -2.09 0.17
N THR A 206 25.95 -2.28 -1.05
CA THR A 206 25.36 -1.68 -2.26
C THR A 206 24.04 -2.28 -2.72
N ALA A 207 23.73 -3.51 -2.33
CA ALA A 207 22.44 -4.14 -2.65
C ALA A 207 21.33 -3.65 -1.70
N TRP A 208 21.66 -3.51 -0.43
CA TRP A 208 20.77 -2.98 0.61
C TRP A 208 20.32 -1.54 0.34
N GLU A 209 21.26 -0.66 -0.06
CA GLU A 209 21.00 0.73 -0.39
C GLU A 209 20.09 0.93 -1.64
N LYS A 210 20.02 -0.09 -2.49
CA LYS A 210 19.24 -0.05 -3.75
C LYS A 210 17.89 -0.71 -3.65
N MET A 211 17.52 -1.26 -2.50
CA MET A 211 16.20 -1.82 -2.26
C MET A 211 15.20 -0.74 -1.91
N SER A 212 13.92 -0.96 -2.23
CA SER A 212 12.85 -0.10 -1.74
C SER A 212 12.80 -0.11 -0.21
N ALA A 213 12.27 0.97 0.39
CA ALA A 213 12.13 1.08 1.84
C ALA A 213 11.29 -0.06 2.42
N GLY A 214 10.19 -0.43 1.73
CA GLY A 214 9.34 -1.54 2.13
C GLY A 214 10.06 -2.89 2.13
N ALA A 215 10.84 -3.16 1.08
CA ALA A 215 11.63 -4.39 1.01
C ALA A 215 12.74 -4.44 2.08
N ARG A 216 13.34 -3.29 2.43
CA ARG A 216 14.31 -3.19 3.54
C ARG A 216 13.67 -3.49 4.88
N MET A 217 12.50 -2.90 5.15
CA MET A 217 11.76 -3.11 6.39
C MET A 217 11.40 -4.58 6.60
N VAL A 218 10.92 -5.25 5.57
CA VAL A 218 10.57 -6.69 5.64
C VAL A 218 11.78 -7.56 5.93
N LEU A 219 12.93 -7.30 5.32
CA LEU A 219 14.16 -8.05 5.60
C LEU A 219 14.67 -7.84 7.03
N THR A 220 14.55 -6.62 7.57
CA THR A 220 14.92 -6.33 8.96
C THR A 220 14.00 -7.04 9.98
N MET A 221 12.74 -7.29 9.62
CA MET A 221 11.81 -8.05 10.47
C MET A 221 12.04 -9.57 10.45
N LEU A 222 12.80 -10.07 9.48
CA LEU A 222 13.10 -11.50 9.32
C LEU A 222 14.46 -11.90 9.90
N GLU A 223 15.27 -10.92 10.34
CA GLU A 223 16.51 -11.12 11.12
C GLU A 223 16.20 -11.19 12.62
#